data_9eec7899c57a40a46ee6faa4ee96dffd
#
_entry.id   9eec7899c57a40a46ee6faa4ee96dffd
#
_cell.length_a   1.000
_cell.length_b   1.000
_cell.length_c   1.000
_cell.angle_alpha   90.00
_cell.angle_beta   90.00
_cell.angle_gamma   90.00
#
_symmetry.space_group_name_H-M   'P 1'
#
loop_
_entity.id
_entity.type
_entity.pdbx_description
1 polymer ?
#
loop_
_entity_poly.entity_id
_entity_poly.type
_entity_poly.pdbx_seq_one_letter_code
_entity_poly.pdbx_strand_id
1 'polypeptide(L)'
;LSLVGSEMCIRDRIKTDVPIKYNIEDAKAGDFFNENSYELFKKYNFKNMLKKFENTDIIAKDPECYEYFKKISDFAEVENVFNKAMDIAGGIEKIGLSIVRESELAAVGITLSDTEIYYIPVSGFVTESYLADRLSDVVSVASNRNIASANIKDYLDIFEKDKINGYPLVSEKAFIDTAIAAYLLHPSNESYDYESLGREFLSLTYPSKTELLGKLSINKAVNEAENNLIKYACLSSYAYYKCADKITEQLKSENMYELFETIEMPLIFVLFEMQQQGISVDKQALVDYSKVLGTKILVLEKEIYEAAGEEFNINSPKQLGVILFEKLGMPNGKKTKSGYSTAADVLEKLAPDYPVVSKILEYRQLSKLKSTYADGLTQYISEDGRIHGTFNQTITATGRISSTDPNLQNIPIRMEMGKAIRKVFVPKNGFVFLDADYSQIELRILAHMSGDEKLIEAYNSSADIHRATAAQVFGVPLDEVTDEQRRNAKAVNFGIIYGMSSFGLSQDLSISRKEAKEYIERYFASYPTIKTFIDGLVSDAKEKGYSLTMYNRRREIPEIKSSNFMQRSFGERVAMNAPIQGTAADIIKLAMINVY
;
A
#
# COMPACT_ATOMS: atom_id res chain seq x y z
N LEU A 1 -24.38 23.31 -43.58
CA LEU A 1 -23.41 22.27 -43.98
C LEU A 1 -23.93 20.93 -43.46
N SER A 2 -24.39 20.10 -44.43
CA SER A 2 -24.93 18.78 -44.18
C SER A 2 -23.85 17.90 -43.55
N LEU A 3 -24.13 17.29 -42.39
CA LEU A 3 -23.30 16.27 -41.71
C LEU A 3 -23.24 14.95 -42.50
N VAL A 4 -23.87 14.88 -43.66
CA VAL A 4 -23.86 13.72 -44.56
C VAL A 4 -22.50 13.64 -45.23
N GLY A 5 -21.66 12.70 -44.77
CA GLY A 5 -20.30 12.47 -45.27
C GLY A 5 -19.18 12.80 -44.28
N SER A 6 -19.49 13.22 -43.03
CA SER A 6 -18.47 13.35 -42.00
C SER A 6 -18.01 11.96 -41.53
N GLU A 7 -16.74 11.83 -41.13
CA GLU A 7 -16.21 10.59 -40.57
C GLU A 7 -17.05 10.02 -39.43
N MET A 8 -17.73 10.90 -38.68
CA MET A 8 -18.63 10.53 -37.59
C MET A 8 -19.84 9.74 -38.10
N CYS A 9 -20.47 10.17 -39.19
CA CYS A 9 -21.58 9.44 -39.80
C CYS A 9 -21.17 8.12 -40.46
N ILE A 10 -19.93 8.00 -40.89
CA ILE A 10 -19.38 6.76 -41.46
C ILE A 10 -19.13 5.72 -40.38
N ARG A 11 -18.64 6.13 -39.20
CA ARG A 11 -18.41 5.24 -38.05
C ARG A 11 -19.69 4.66 -37.46
N ASP A 12 -20.78 5.42 -37.50
CA ASP A 12 -22.05 4.99 -36.89
C ASP A 12 -22.90 4.12 -37.82
N ARG A 13 -22.46 3.87 -39.06
CA ARG A 13 -23.13 2.96 -39.99
C ARG A 13 -22.64 1.54 -39.81
N ILE A 14 -23.61 0.64 -39.59
CA ILE A 14 -23.35 -0.80 -39.67
C ILE A 14 -23.03 -1.13 -41.13
N LYS A 15 -21.83 -1.64 -41.38
CA LYS A 15 -21.43 -2.13 -42.68
C LYS A 15 -21.99 -3.54 -42.85
N THR A 16 -22.94 -3.71 -43.78
CA THR A 16 -23.67 -4.99 -44.01
C THR A 16 -23.03 -5.87 -45.09
N ASP A 17 -22.05 -5.33 -45.81
CA ASP A 17 -21.37 -5.98 -46.94
C ASP A 17 -19.91 -6.39 -46.59
N VAL A 18 -19.64 -6.61 -45.31
CA VAL A 18 -18.32 -7.08 -44.88
C VAL A 18 -18.13 -8.54 -45.34
N PRO A 19 -17.06 -8.88 -46.07
CA PRO A 19 -16.81 -10.23 -46.58
C PRO A 19 -16.34 -11.19 -45.49
N ILE A 20 -17.23 -11.48 -44.51
CA ILE A 20 -17.01 -12.49 -43.48
C ILE A 20 -17.74 -13.76 -43.85
N LYS A 21 -17.05 -14.87 -43.85
CA LYS A 21 -17.67 -16.19 -43.91
C LYS A 21 -18.23 -16.51 -42.55
N TYR A 22 -19.53 -16.32 -42.38
CA TYR A 22 -20.21 -16.52 -41.12
C TYR A 22 -21.50 -17.31 -41.33
N ASN A 23 -21.69 -18.36 -40.52
CA ASN A 23 -22.92 -19.10 -40.46
C ASN A 23 -23.67 -18.73 -39.18
N ILE A 24 -24.90 -18.23 -39.28
CA ILE A 24 -25.68 -17.79 -38.12
C ILE A 24 -26.00 -18.92 -37.15
N GLU A 25 -25.97 -20.17 -37.61
CA GLU A 25 -26.15 -21.35 -36.75
C GLU A 25 -24.97 -21.55 -35.77
N ASP A 26 -23.77 -21.09 -36.13
CA ASP A 26 -22.58 -21.15 -35.30
C ASP A 26 -22.60 -20.09 -34.18
N ALA A 27 -23.56 -19.12 -34.26
CA ALA A 27 -23.76 -18.08 -33.26
C ALA A 27 -24.79 -18.45 -32.18
N LYS A 28 -25.27 -19.70 -32.17
CA LYS A 28 -26.10 -20.16 -31.07
C LYS A 28 -25.32 -20.02 -29.77
N ALA A 29 -25.91 -19.30 -28.83
CA ALA A 29 -25.36 -19.20 -27.49
C ALA A 29 -25.29 -20.60 -26.86
N GLY A 30 -24.10 -21.10 -26.67
CA GLY A 30 -23.87 -22.29 -25.88
C GLY A 30 -24.04 -22.02 -24.38
N ASP A 31 -23.88 -23.03 -23.58
CA ASP A 31 -23.82 -22.85 -22.12
C ASP A 31 -22.60 -22.00 -21.78
N PHE A 32 -22.87 -20.75 -21.34
CA PHE A 32 -21.83 -19.80 -20.92
C PHE A 32 -21.17 -20.22 -19.61
N PHE A 33 -21.90 -20.94 -18.77
CA PHE A 33 -21.42 -21.40 -17.49
C PHE A 33 -20.88 -22.84 -17.64
N ASN A 34 -19.66 -22.96 -18.14
CA ASN A 34 -18.95 -24.22 -18.30
C ASN A 34 -17.55 -24.15 -17.69
N GLU A 35 -16.90 -25.30 -17.53
CA GLU A 35 -15.59 -25.44 -16.90
C GLU A 35 -14.52 -24.54 -17.55
N ASN A 36 -14.49 -24.46 -18.89
CA ASN A 36 -13.54 -23.62 -19.61
C ASN A 36 -13.76 -22.12 -19.34
N SER A 37 -15.01 -21.68 -19.27
CA SER A 37 -15.35 -20.29 -18.93
C SER A 37 -14.96 -19.96 -17.49
N TYR A 38 -15.18 -20.90 -16.57
CA TYR A 38 -14.78 -20.75 -15.17
C TYR A 38 -13.27 -20.57 -15.04
N GLU A 39 -12.48 -21.44 -15.67
CA GLU A 39 -11.02 -21.35 -15.67
C GLU A 39 -10.49 -20.05 -16.32
N LEU A 40 -11.11 -19.61 -17.43
CA LEU A 40 -10.75 -18.34 -18.06
C LEU A 40 -11.06 -17.15 -17.14
N PHE A 41 -12.21 -17.13 -16.49
CA PHE A 41 -12.54 -16.06 -15.55
C PHE A 41 -11.65 -16.05 -14.33
N LYS A 42 -11.25 -17.21 -13.84
CA LYS A 42 -10.21 -17.33 -12.79
C LYS A 42 -8.87 -16.78 -13.28
N LYS A 43 -8.41 -17.24 -14.42
CA LYS A 43 -7.15 -16.81 -15.05
C LYS A 43 -7.06 -15.28 -15.19
N TYR A 44 -8.15 -14.64 -15.61
CA TYR A 44 -8.21 -13.20 -15.80
C TYR A 44 -8.76 -12.42 -14.59
N ASN A 45 -8.95 -13.07 -13.45
CA ASN A 45 -9.41 -12.49 -12.18
C ASN A 45 -10.76 -11.74 -12.31
N PHE A 46 -11.70 -12.28 -13.07
CA PHE A 46 -13.04 -11.68 -13.23
C PHE A 46 -13.97 -12.05 -12.06
N LYS A 47 -13.65 -11.56 -10.85
CA LYS A 47 -14.34 -11.87 -9.58
C LYS A 47 -15.88 -11.77 -9.67
N ASN A 48 -16.40 -10.75 -10.35
CA ASN A 48 -17.86 -10.58 -10.51
C ASN A 48 -18.50 -11.62 -11.43
N MET A 49 -17.75 -12.19 -12.36
CA MET A 49 -18.23 -13.28 -13.23
C MET A 49 -18.15 -14.62 -12.48
N LEU A 50 -17.09 -14.85 -11.71
CA LEU A 50 -16.93 -16.06 -10.90
C LEU A 50 -18.08 -16.23 -9.88
N LYS A 51 -18.55 -15.16 -9.25
CA LYS A 51 -19.72 -15.20 -8.37
C LYS A 51 -20.98 -15.75 -9.01
N LYS A 52 -21.12 -15.70 -10.34
CA LYS A 52 -22.28 -16.23 -11.05
C LYS A 52 -22.23 -17.74 -11.20
N PHE A 53 -21.08 -18.37 -10.95
CA PHE A 53 -20.91 -19.82 -10.96
C PHE A 53 -21.22 -20.46 -9.59
N GLU A 54 -21.40 -19.68 -8.52
CA GLU A 54 -21.67 -20.19 -7.16
C GLU A 54 -22.91 -21.11 -7.07
N ASN A 55 -23.81 -21.05 -8.06
CA ASN A 55 -25.01 -21.87 -8.14
C ASN A 55 -24.95 -22.92 -9.27
N THR A 56 -23.78 -23.23 -9.81
CA THR A 56 -23.61 -24.22 -10.86
C THR A 56 -22.86 -25.44 -10.32
N ASP A 57 -23.19 -26.66 -10.83
CA ASP A 57 -22.49 -27.90 -10.48
C ASP A 57 -21.10 -28.01 -11.14
N ILE A 58 -20.51 -26.90 -11.54
CA ILE A 58 -19.19 -26.88 -12.17
C ILE A 58 -18.15 -27.02 -11.08
N ILE A 59 -17.60 -28.20 -10.96
CA ILE A 59 -16.49 -28.52 -10.07
C ILE A 59 -15.19 -28.13 -10.81
N ALA A 60 -14.45 -27.18 -10.27
CA ALA A 60 -13.10 -26.88 -10.76
C ALA A 60 -12.25 -28.17 -10.68
N LYS A 61 -11.50 -28.45 -11.73
CA LYS A 61 -10.58 -29.61 -11.72
C LYS A 61 -9.58 -29.45 -10.60
N ASP A 62 -9.48 -30.43 -9.74
CA ASP A 62 -8.52 -30.42 -8.64
C ASP A 62 -7.08 -30.26 -9.17
N PRO A 63 -6.24 -29.43 -8.55
CA PRO A 63 -4.83 -29.34 -8.90
C PRO A 63 -4.13 -30.69 -8.83
N GLU A 64 -3.30 -31.02 -9.82
CA GLU A 64 -2.60 -32.30 -9.89
C GLU A 64 -1.74 -32.61 -8.65
N CYS A 65 -1.25 -31.56 -7.96
CA CYS A 65 -0.44 -31.74 -6.75
C CYS A 65 -1.22 -32.30 -5.54
N TYR A 66 -2.56 -32.34 -5.58
CA TYR A 66 -3.37 -32.86 -4.46
C TYR A 66 -3.09 -34.32 -4.14
N GLU A 67 -2.70 -35.13 -5.11
CA GLU A 67 -2.35 -36.56 -4.91
C GLU A 67 -1.13 -36.76 -4.02
N TYR A 68 -0.28 -35.72 -3.88
CA TYR A 68 0.94 -35.74 -3.08
C TYR A 68 0.78 -35.11 -1.69
N PHE A 69 -0.42 -34.60 -1.34
CA PHE A 69 -0.66 -34.02 -0.04
C PHE A 69 -0.79 -35.09 1.04
N LYS A 70 0.05 -35.03 2.06
CA LYS A 70 0.09 -36.00 3.14
C LYS A 70 -0.05 -35.30 4.49
N LYS A 71 -1.11 -35.69 5.24
CA LYS A 71 -1.19 -35.36 6.66
C LYS A 71 -0.30 -36.34 7.43
N ILE A 72 0.60 -35.82 8.25
CA ILE A 72 1.41 -36.60 9.16
C ILE A 72 1.22 -36.07 10.58
N SER A 73 1.02 -36.98 11.52
CA SER A 73 0.83 -36.69 12.96
C SER A 73 1.56 -37.68 13.86
N ASP A 74 2.12 -38.76 13.26
CA ASP A 74 3.03 -39.66 13.97
C ASP A 74 4.36 -38.96 14.26
N PHE A 75 4.82 -39.01 15.51
CA PHE A 75 6.00 -38.29 15.95
C PHE A 75 7.27 -38.66 15.17
N ALA A 76 7.46 -39.95 14.88
CA ALA A 76 8.64 -40.41 14.15
C ALA A 76 8.62 -39.98 12.67
N GLU A 77 7.43 -39.96 12.04
CA GLU A 77 7.27 -39.45 10.69
C GLU A 77 7.53 -37.95 10.63
N VAL A 78 7.04 -37.19 11.60
CA VAL A 78 7.28 -35.73 11.70
C VAL A 78 8.77 -35.45 11.87
N GLU A 79 9.45 -36.15 12.77
CA GLU A 79 10.90 -36.05 12.94
C GLU A 79 11.67 -36.32 11.63
N ASN A 80 11.28 -37.35 10.89
CA ASN A 80 11.91 -37.67 9.61
C ASN A 80 11.74 -36.56 8.57
N VAL A 81 10.55 -35.91 8.51
CA VAL A 81 10.32 -34.81 7.60
C VAL A 81 11.15 -33.58 7.97
N PHE A 82 11.23 -33.23 9.26
CA PHE A 82 12.07 -32.11 9.68
C PHE A 82 13.57 -32.37 9.45
N ASN A 83 14.06 -33.60 9.68
CA ASN A 83 15.46 -33.95 9.39
C ASN A 83 15.76 -33.80 7.89
N LYS A 84 14.87 -34.29 7.00
CA LYS A 84 15.01 -34.06 5.55
C LYS A 84 14.96 -32.56 5.21
N ALA A 85 14.07 -31.79 5.84
CA ALA A 85 13.97 -30.36 5.62
C ALA A 85 15.26 -29.63 6.01
N MET A 86 15.90 -30.02 7.12
CA MET A 86 17.20 -29.51 7.55
C MET A 86 18.31 -29.84 6.54
N ASP A 87 18.36 -31.08 6.07
CA ASP A 87 19.36 -31.51 5.07
C ASP A 87 19.23 -30.71 3.77
N ILE A 88 18.02 -30.49 3.30
CA ILE A 88 17.73 -29.71 2.07
C ILE A 88 18.04 -28.23 2.31
N ALA A 89 17.56 -27.64 3.41
CA ALA A 89 17.74 -26.23 3.71
C ALA A 89 19.22 -25.87 4.01
N GLY A 90 19.99 -26.81 4.52
CA GLY A 90 21.45 -26.66 4.72
C GLY A 90 22.27 -26.81 3.43
N GLY A 91 21.66 -27.29 2.35
CA GLY A 91 22.28 -27.48 1.03
C GLY A 91 22.09 -26.29 0.07
N ILE A 92 21.83 -26.61 -1.18
CA ILE A 92 21.57 -25.64 -2.27
C ILE A 92 20.12 -25.64 -2.76
N GLU A 93 19.38 -26.68 -2.40
CA GLU A 93 17.97 -26.82 -2.77
C GLU A 93 17.06 -26.04 -1.85
N LYS A 94 15.82 -25.83 -2.25
CA LYS A 94 14.83 -25.07 -1.49
C LYS A 94 13.76 -25.97 -0.90
N ILE A 95 13.17 -25.50 0.19
CA ILE A 95 11.91 -26.01 0.72
C ILE A 95 10.85 -24.92 0.67
N GLY A 96 9.57 -25.34 0.59
CA GLY A 96 8.43 -24.44 0.75
C GLY A 96 7.87 -24.54 2.16
N LEU A 97 7.60 -23.41 2.80
CA LEU A 97 7.09 -23.35 4.16
C LEU A 97 5.82 -22.48 4.23
N SER A 98 4.76 -23.03 4.82
CA SER A 98 3.53 -22.30 5.15
C SER A 98 3.21 -22.45 6.62
N ILE A 99 3.08 -21.35 7.32
CA ILE A 99 2.68 -21.29 8.72
C ILE A 99 1.18 -21.06 8.81
N VAL A 100 0.46 -21.98 9.42
CA VAL A 100 -0.98 -21.92 9.60
C VAL A 100 -1.28 -21.55 11.04
N ARG A 101 -1.63 -20.27 11.27
CA ARG A 101 -1.90 -19.74 12.62
C ARG A 101 -3.04 -18.73 12.62
N GLU A 102 -3.57 -18.48 13.79
CA GLU A 102 -4.39 -17.31 14.16
C GLU A 102 -3.67 -16.58 15.30
N SER A 103 -4.02 -16.79 16.55
CA SER A 103 -3.22 -16.37 17.71
C SER A 103 -2.11 -17.36 18.05
N GLU A 104 -2.35 -18.65 17.85
CA GLU A 104 -1.44 -19.77 18.13
C GLU A 104 -1.16 -20.55 16.85
N LEU A 105 -0.06 -21.28 16.84
CA LEU A 105 0.30 -22.15 15.73
C LEU A 105 -0.65 -23.35 15.68
N ALA A 106 -1.37 -23.52 14.57
CA ALA A 106 -2.31 -24.62 14.37
C ALA A 106 -1.69 -25.78 13.56
N ALA A 107 -0.90 -25.46 12.55
CA ALA A 107 -0.25 -26.43 11.69
C ALA A 107 0.89 -25.80 10.88
N VAL A 108 1.69 -26.66 10.25
CA VAL A 108 2.76 -26.30 9.31
C VAL A 108 2.54 -27.04 8.00
N GLY A 109 2.63 -26.34 6.87
CA GLY A 109 2.74 -26.92 5.53
C GLY A 109 4.20 -26.91 5.09
N ILE A 110 4.76 -28.06 4.73
CA ILE A 110 6.14 -28.20 4.25
C ILE A 110 6.16 -28.92 2.90
N THR A 111 6.81 -28.30 1.92
CA THR A 111 7.09 -28.88 0.60
C THR A 111 8.58 -29.12 0.46
N LEU A 112 8.98 -30.37 0.29
CA LEU A 112 10.37 -30.79 0.09
C LEU A 112 10.69 -31.03 -1.39
N SER A 113 9.71 -31.46 -2.17
CA SER A 113 9.80 -31.69 -3.61
C SER A 113 8.40 -31.63 -4.25
N ASP A 114 8.32 -31.85 -5.56
CA ASP A 114 7.04 -31.88 -6.28
C ASP A 114 6.08 -32.98 -5.80
N THR A 115 6.59 -34.02 -5.13
CA THR A 115 5.83 -35.21 -4.67
C THR A 115 5.89 -35.40 -3.14
N GLU A 116 6.63 -34.59 -2.42
CA GLU A 116 6.75 -34.63 -0.97
C GLU A 116 6.20 -33.34 -0.36
N ILE A 117 4.88 -33.33 -0.12
CA ILE A 117 4.13 -32.16 0.38
C ILE A 117 3.37 -32.59 1.65
N TYR A 118 3.71 -31.98 2.77
CA TYR A 118 3.26 -32.41 4.08
C TYR A 118 2.46 -31.33 4.80
N TYR A 119 1.39 -31.77 5.47
CA TYR A 119 0.65 -31.00 6.47
C TYR A 119 0.90 -31.62 7.85
N ILE A 120 1.41 -30.82 8.77
CA ILE A 120 1.77 -31.23 10.13
C ILE A 120 0.91 -30.43 11.12
N PRO A 121 -0.17 -31.00 11.69
CA PRO A 121 -1.00 -30.33 12.67
C PRO A 121 -0.34 -30.32 14.06
N VAL A 122 -0.66 -29.33 14.86
CA VAL A 122 -0.45 -29.38 16.32
C VAL A 122 -1.42 -30.41 16.87
N SER A 123 -0.91 -31.58 17.33
CA SER A 123 -1.73 -32.65 17.87
C SER A 123 -0.90 -33.64 18.70
N GLY A 124 -1.44 -34.11 19.82
CA GLY A 124 -0.79 -35.11 20.67
C GLY A 124 0.60 -34.68 21.16
N PHE A 125 1.64 -35.44 20.79
CA PHE A 125 3.02 -35.13 21.14
C PHE A 125 3.64 -34.05 20.22
N VAL A 126 3.05 -33.76 19.07
CA VAL A 126 3.46 -32.68 18.18
C VAL A 126 2.83 -31.39 18.70
N THR A 127 3.45 -30.81 19.72
CA THR A 127 2.97 -29.57 20.36
C THR A 127 3.40 -28.34 19.56
N GLU A 128 2.83 -27.18 19.87
CA GLU A 128 3.25 -25.90 19.31
C GLU A 128 4.73 -25.62 19.59
N SER A 129 5.17 -25.81 20.84
CA SER A 129 6.58 -25.61 21.22
C SER A 129 7.51 -26.54 20.44
N TYR A 130 7.14 -27.81 20.29
CA TYR A 130 7.93 -28.76 19.52
C TYR A 130 8.06 -28.34 18.05
N LEU A 131 6.96 -27.91 17.42
CA LEU A 131 7.03 -27.42 16.04
C LEU A 131 7.88 -26.16 15.92
N ALA A 132 7.76 -25.23 16.86
CA ALA A 132 8.59 -24.02 16.89
C ALA A 132 10.08 -24.34 17.00
N ASP A 133 10.44 -25.29 17.88
CA ASP A 133 11.84 -25.73 18.06
C ASP A 133 12.37 -26.39 16.77
N ARG A 134 11.58 -27.28 16.15
CA ARG A 134 11.99 -27.95 14.89
C ARG A 134 12.09 -26.98 13.70
N LEU A 135 11.18 -26.00 13.62
CA LEU A 135 11.27 -24.93 12.63
C LEU A 135 12.53 -24.07 12.85
N SER A 136 12.86 -23.76 14.11
CA SER A 136 14.09 -23.04 14.44
C SER A 136 15.34 -23.81 14.01
N ASP A 137 15.37 -25.14 14.20
CA ASP A 137 16.47 -26.00 13.73
C ASP A 137 16.63 -25.91 12.19
N VAL A 138 15.52 -26.00 11.44
CA VAL A 138 15.54 -25.88 9.96
C VAL A 138 16.06 -24.50 9.53
N VAL A 139 15.60 -23.44 10.19
CA VAL A 139 16.02 -22.07 9.88
C VAL A 139 17.50 -21.84 10.22
N SER A 140 17.99 -22.45 11.30
CA SER A 140 19.39 -22.29 11.76
C SER A 140 20.43 -22.80 10.76
N VAL A 141 20.09 -23.82 9.96
CA VAL A 141 20.99 -24.39 8.95
C VAL A 141 20.87 -23.70 7.59
N ALA A 142 19.79 -22.96 7.35
CA ALA A 142 19.54 -22.28 6.09
C ALA A 142 20.36 -20.99 5.97
N SER A 143 21.15 -20.85 4.91
CA SER A 143 22.06 -19.71 4.72
C SER A 143 22.01 -19.08 3.33
N ASN A 144 21.32 -19.70 2.38
CA ASN A 144 21.29 -19.32 0.97
C ASN A 144 19.86 -19.02 0.46
N ARG A 145 18.99 -18.48 1.31
CA ARG A 145 17.57 -18.26 1.01
C ARG A 145 16.87 -19.55 0.56
N ASN A 146 17.10 -20.62 1.28
CA ASN A 146 16.62 -21.94 0.94
C ASN A 146 15.19 -22.22 1.44
N ILE A 147 14.62 -21.33 2.27
CA ILE A 147 13.26 -21.45 2.78
C ILE A 147 12.36 -20.46 2.04
N ALA A 148 11.57 -20.97 1.11
CA ALA A 148 10.58 -20.17 0.39
C ALA A 148 9.28 -20.09 1.20
N SER A 149 8.85 -18.87 1.52
CA SER A 149 7.63 -18.61 2.27
C SER A 149 7.03 -17.26 1.85
N ALA A 150 5.96 -16.82 2.50
CA ALA A 150 5.39 -15.50 2.28
C ALA A 150 4.97 -14.86 3.60
N ASN A 151 4.99 -13.52 3.65
CA ASN A 151 4.64 -12.73 4.83
C ASN A 151 5.39 -13.17 6.08
N ILE A 152 6.71 -13.38 5.94
CA ILE A 152 7.59 -13.92 6.99
C ILE A 152 7.49 -13.10 8.27
N LYS A 153 7.34 -11.78 8.16
CA LYS A 153 7.16 -10.88 9.29
C LYS A 153 6.05 -11.33 10.26
N ASP A 154 4.99 -11.94 9.74
CA ASP A 154 3.78 -12.25 10.53
C ASP A 154 3.95 -13.46 11.46
N TYR A 155 5.08 -14.17 11.36
CA TYR A 155 5.37 -15.34 12.19
C TYR A 155 6.83 -15.45 12.70
N LEU A 156 7.60 -14.37 12.61
CA LEU A 156 8.95 -14.33 13.18
C LEU A 156 8.98 -14.55 14.70
N ASP A 157 7.90 -14.24 15.39
CA ASP A 157 7.73 -14.48 16.82
C ASP A 157 7.82 -15.97 17.22
N ILE A 158 7.56 -16.91 16.30
CA ILE A 158 7.76 -18.34 16.52
C ILE A 158 9.22 -18.65 16.88
N PHE A 159 10.16 -17.88 16.35
CA PHE A 159 11.59 -18.02 16.54
C PHE A 159 12.16 -17.15 17.67
N GLU A 160 11.31 -16.44 18.43
CA GLU A 160 11.75 -15.49 19.46
C GLU A 160 12.43 -16.16 20.67
N LYS A 161 12.15 -17.44 20.95
CA LYS A 161 12.67 -18.16 22.11
C LYS A 161 14.20 -18.22 22.14
N ASP A 162 14.85 -18.04 21.00
CA ASP A 162 16.29 -18.17 20.82
C ASP A 162 17.00 -16.83 20.61
N LYS A 163 16.48 -15.72 21.19
CA LYS A 163 17.15 -14.42 21.11
C LYS A 163 18.48 -14.42 21.90
N ILE A 164 19.59 -14.16 21.20
CA ILE A 164 20.88 -13.83 21.86
C ILE A 164 21.00 -12.31 21.88
N ASN A 165 21.14 -11.74 23.09
CA ASN A 165 21.26 -10.29 23.32
C ASN A 165 20.10 -9.45 22.76
N GLY A 166 18.90 -10.03 22.63
CA GLY A 166 17.72 -9.35 22.12
C GLY A 166 17.55 -9.43 20.60
N TYR A 167 18.46 -10.07 19.88
CA TYR A 167 18.35 -10.28 18.42
C TYR A 167 17.84 -11.69 18.12
N PRO A 168 16.93 -11.86 17.14
CA PRO A 168 16.51 -13.19 16.72
C PRO A 168 17.71 -13.96 16.14
N LEU A 169 17.81 -15.25 16.45
CA LEU A 169 18.82 -16.15 15.87
C LEU A 169 18.59 -16.42 14.37
N VAL A 170 17.47 -16.01 13.86
CA VAL A 170 17.07 -16.21 12.47
C VAL A 170 17.95 -15.37 11.56
N SER A 171 18.72 -16.03 10.71
CA SER A 171 19.49 -15.36 9.68
C SER A 171 18.56 -14.73 8.65
N GLU A 172 18.74 -13.45 8.35
CA GLU A 172 18.07 -12.78 7.23
C GLU A 172 18.24 -13.50 5.89
N LYS A 173 19.31 -14.33 5.79
CA LYS A 173 19.64 -15.14 4.60
C LYS A 173 18.95 -16.50 4.57
N ALA A 174 18.18 -16.88 5.58
CA ALA A 174 17.48 -18.16 5.58
C ALA A 174 16.30 -18.17 4.61
N PHE A 175 15.57 -17.08 4.55
CA PHE A 175 14.29 -16.99 3.84
C PHE A 175 14.36 -16.25 2.50
N ILE A 176 13.46 -16.65 1.61
CA ILE A 176 12.94 -15.83 0.51
C ILE A 176 11.45 -15.55 0.76
N ASP A 177 11.08 -14.27 0.95
CA ASP A 177 9.67 -13.87 1.02
C ASP A 177 9.13 -13.67 -0.40
N THR A 178 8.33 -14.63 -0.85
CA THR A 178 7.78 -14.63 -2.21
C THR A 178 6.72 -13.53 -2.42
N ALA A 179 6.06 -13.09 -1.36
CA ALA A 179 5.10 -11.98 -1.45
C ALA A 179 5.82 -10.64 -1.67
N ILE A 180 6.91 -10.38 -0.94
CA ILE A 180 7.74 -9.19 -1.15
C ILE A 180 8.43 -9.22 -2.51
N ALA A 181 8.95 -10.38 -2.91
CA ALA A 181 9.58 -10.55 -4.22
C ALA A 181 8.59 -10.27 -5.37
N ALA A 182 7.37 -10.81 -5.29
CA ALA A 182 6.32 -10.56 -6.27
C ALA A 182 5.82 -9.10 -6.26
N TYR A 183 5.75 -8.48 -5.07
CA TYR A 183 5.43 -7.05 -4.95
C TYR A 183 6.44 -6.16 -5.68
N LEU A 184 7.72 -6.46 -5.63
CA LEU A 184 8.73 -5.69 -6.37
C LEU A 184 8.52 -5.77 -7.88
N LEU A 185 8.16 -6.94 -8.40
CA LEU A 185 7.87 -7.15 -9.82
C LEU A 185 6.57 -6.45 -10.24
N HIS A 186 5.51 -6.53 -9.43
CA HIS A 186 4.18 -6.04 -9.74
C HIS A 186 3.54 -5.26 -8.57
N PRO A 187 4.03 -4.05 -8.26
CA PRO A 187 3.64 -3.30 -7.06
C PRO A 187 2.19 -2.79 -7.06
N SER A 188 1.47 -3.00 -8.14
CA SER A 188 0.06 -2.60 -8.31
C SER A 188 -0.94 -3.76 -8.13
N ASN A 189 -0.47 -4.96 -7.83
CA ASN A 189 -1.34 -6.10 -7.58
C ASN A 189 -2.13 -5.92 -6.27
N GLU A 190 -3.35 -6.45 -6.23
CA GLU A 190 -4.22 -6.37 -5.05
C GLU A 190 -3.78 -7.35 -3.94
N SER A 191 -3.09 -8.44 -4.29
CA SER A 191 -2.68 -9.50 -3.37
C SER A 191 -1.43 -10.22 -3.89
N TYR A 192 -0.66 -10.78 -2.95
CA TYR A 192 0.54 -11.59 -3.18
C TYR A 192 0.44 -12.93 -2.46
N ASP A 193 -0.77 -13.45 -2.29
CA ASP A 193 -1.05 -14.76 -1.73
C ASP A 193 -0.69 -15.90 -2.70
N TYR A 194 -0.73 -17.14 -2.20
CA TYR A 194 -0.37 -18.34 -2.98
C TYR A 194 -1.21 -18.50 -4.26
N GLU A 195 -2.47 -18.04 -4.25
CA GLU A 195 -3.35 -18.08 -5.42
C GLU A 195 -2.85 -17.12 -6.50
N SER A 196 -2.53 -15.89 -6.09
CA SER A 196 -1.99 -14.86 -6.99
C SER A 196 -0.63 -15.25 -7.54
N LEU A 197 0.26 -15.78 -6.69
CA LEU A 197 1.57 -16.30 -7.09
C LEU A 197 1.45 -17.46 -8.08
N GLY A 198 0.56 -18.43 -7.81
CA GLY A 198 0.30 -19.56 -8.70
C GLY A 198 -0.18 -19.12 -10.08
N ARG A 199 -1.13 -18.19 -10.12
CA ARG A 199 -1.67 -17.64 -11.36
C ARG A 199 -0.62 -16.89 -12.17
N GLU A 200 0.16 -16.06 -11.54
CA GLU A 200 1.09 -15.14 -12.19
C GLU A 200 2.38 -15.84 -12.65
N PHE A 201 3.01 -16.59 -11.77
CA PHE A 201 4.32 -17.18 -12.06
C PHE A 201 4.27 -18.63 -12.55
N LEU A 202 3.20 -19.37 -12.24
CA LEU A 202 3.07 -20.77 -12.63
C LEU A 202 2.03 -20.99 -13.73
N SER A 203 1.19 -20.02 -14.04
CA SER A 203 0.01 -20.15 -14.89
C SER A 203 -0.97 -21.23 -14.37
N LEU A 204 -1.00 -21.43 -13.06
CA LEU A 204 -1.88 -22.35 -12.37
C LEU A 204 -2.95 -21.60 -11.59
N THR A 205 -4.15 -22.17 -11.55
CA THR A 205 -5.27 -21.59 -10.80
C THR A 205 -5.52 -22.44 -9.56
N TYR A 206 -5.25 -21.87 -8.40
CA TYR A 206 -5.53 -22.51 -7.11
C TYR A 206 -6.83 -21.97 -6.51
N PRO A 207 -7.57 -22.78 -5.72
CA PRO A 207 -8.68 -22.27 -4.94
C PRO A 207 -8.17 -21.28 -3.89
N SER A 208 -8.88 -20.17 -3.72
CA SER A 208 -8.55 -19.18 -2.71
C SER A 208 -8.78 -19.70 -1.29
N LYS A 209 -8.15 -19.05 -0.29
CA LYS A 209 -8.45 -19.34 1.12
C LYS A 209 -9.95 -19.24 1.43
N THR A 210 -10.64 -18.26 0.82
CA THR A 210 -12.08 -18.06 1.03
C THR A 210 -12.91 -19.17 0.36
N GLU A 211 -12.50 -19.69 -0.79
CA GLU A 211 -13.16 -20.85 -1.41
C GLU A 211 -12.97 -22.13 -0.58
N LEU A 212 -11.81 -22.32 0.03
CA LEU A 212 -11.52 -23.48 0.86
C LEU A 212 -12.17 -23.41 2.25
N LEU A 213 -12.02 -22.28 2.95
CA LEU A 213 -12.39 -22.15 4.35
C LEU A 213 -13.64 -21.29 4.58
N GLY A 214 -14.17 -20.63 3.55
CA GLY A 214 -15.31 -19.72 3.69
C GLY A 214 -14.99 -18.56 4.65
N LYS A 215 -15.81 -18.43 5.68
CA LYS A 215 -15.65 -17.45 6.79
C LYS A 215 -15.11 -18.07 8.07
N LEU A 216 -14.67 -19.32 8.03
CA LEU A 216 -14.12 -19.98 9.21
C LEU A 216 -12.77 -19.36 9.58
N SER A 217 -12.58 -19.14 10.88
CA SER A 217 -11.25 -18.86 11.43
C SER A 217 -10.39 -20.13 11.38
N ILE A 218 -9.07 -19.99 11.45
CA ILE A 218 -8.15 -21.15 11.43
C ILE A 218 -8.49 -22.12 12.57
N ASN A 219 -8.72 -21.61 13.78
CA ASN A 219 -9.03 -22.42 14.96
C ASN A 219 -10.33 -23.26 14.78
N LYS A 220 -11.31 -22.72 14.07
CA LYS A 220 -12.51 -23.49 13.72
C LYS A 220 -12.26 -24.48 12.58
N ALA A 221 -11.50 -24.07 11.57
CA ALA A 221 -11.21 -24.90 10.41
C ALA A 221 -10.47 -26.20 10.77
N VAL A 222 -9.61 -26.17 11.82
CA VAL A 222 -8.94 -27.37 12.36
C VAL A 222 -9.96 -28.48 12.70
N ASN A 223 -11.12 -28.13 13.25
CA ASN A 223 -12.12 -29.09 13.70
C ASN A 223 -13.24 -29.32 12.67
N GLU A 224 -13.64 -28.30 11.92
CA GLU A 224 -14.84 -28.31 11.09
C GLU A 224 -14.55 -28.54 9.60
N ALA A 225 -13.31 -28.21 9.16
CA ALA A 225 -12.92 -28.23 7.74
C ALA A 225 -11.45 -28.67 7.52
N GLU A 226 -10.97 -29.65 8.28
CA GLU A 226 -9.56 -30.06 8.29
C GLU A 226 -9.02 -30.39 6.88
N ASN A 227 -9.80 -31.12 6.06
CA ASN A 227 -9.38 -31.44 4.69
C ASN A 227 -9.12 -30.19 3.82
N ASN A 228 -9.92 -29.14 4.01
CA ASN A 228 -9.73 -27.87 3.31
C ASN A 228 -8.55 -27.09 3.90
N LEU A 229 -8.30 -27.20 5.20
CA LEU A 229 -7.13 -26.62 5.84
C LEU A 229 -5.83 -27.29 5.37
N ILE A 230 -5.84 -28.63 5.19
CA ILE A 230 -4.74 -29.37 4.55
C ILE A 230 -4.48 -28.82 3.14
N LYS A 231 -5.53 -28.69 2.32
CA LYS A 231 -5.40 -28.13 0.97
C LYS A 231 -4.80 -26.72 1.01
N TYR A 232 -5.30 -25.85 1.90
CA TYR A 232 -4.79 -24.49 2.07
C TYR A 232 -3.30 -24.46 2.43
N ALA A 233 -2.88 -25.21 3.45
CA ALA A 233 -1.50 -25.25 3.93
C ALA A 233 -0.53 -25.81 2.88
N CYS A 234 -0.89 -26.95 2.27
CA CYS A 234 -0.07 -27.62 1.27
C CYS A 234 0.03 -26.81 -0.02
N LEU A 235 -1.07 -26.23 -0.52
CA LEU A 235 -1.04 -25.35 -1.69
C LEU A 235 -0.17 -24.13 -1.45
N SER A 236 -0.24 -23.54 -0.25
CA SER A 236 0.57 -22.37 0.10
C SER A 236 2.07 -22.73 0.07
N SER A 237 2.50 -23.78 0.78
CA SER A 237 3.90 -24.18 0.79
C SER A 237 4.40 -24.61 -0.59
N TYR A 238 3.57 -25.31 -1.36
CA TYR A 238 3.90 -25.73 -2.73
C TYR A 238 4.04 -24.54 -3.69
N ALA A 239 3.12 -23.58 -3.64
CA ALA A 239 3.19 -22.38 -4.46
C ALA A 239 4.47 -21.57 -4.16
N TYR A 240 4.82 -21.39 -2.89
CA TYR A 240 6.04 -20.70 -2.50
C TYR A 240 7.29 -21.42 -3.01
N TYR A 241 7.34 -22.74 -2.84
CA TYR A 241 8.40 -23.60 -3.35
C TYR A 241 8.59 -23.44 -4.87
N LYS A 242 7.51 -23.56 -5.63
CA LYS A 242 7.55 -23.51 -7.11
C LYS A 242 7.83 -22.12 -7.68
N CYS A 243 7.37 -21.07 -6.99
CA CYS A 243 7.55 -19.69 -7.47
C CYS A 243 8.93 -19.12 -7.15
N ALA A 244 9.58 -19.57 -6.08
CA ALA A 244 10.79 -18.96 -5.54
C ALA A 244 11.90 -18.75 -6.58
N ASP A 245 12.22 -19.76 -7.36
CA ASP A 245 13.27 -19.67 -8.38
C ASP A 245 12.88 -18.76 -9.54
N LYS A 246 11.64 -18.92 -10.06
CA LYS A 246 11.13 -18.09 -11.16
C LYS A 246 11.12 -16.60 -10.80
N ILE A 247 10.63 -16.27 -9.59
CA ILE A 247 10.59 -14.89 -9.10
C ILE A 247 12.02 -14.36 -8.93
N THR A 248 12.92 -15.17 -8.36
CA THR A 248 14.33 -14.80 -8.19
C THR A 248 15.03 -14.52 -9.52
N GLU A 249 14.82 -15.39 -10.51
CA GLU A 249 15.36 -15.20 -11.87
C GLU A 249 14.80 -13.94 -12.53
N GLN A 250 13.51 -13.68 -12.36
CA GLN A 250 12.90 -12.47 -12.89
C GLN A 250 13.44 -11.21 -12.21
N LEU A 251 13.58 -11.20 -10.88
CA LEU A 251 14.20 -10.08 -10.15
C LEU A 251 15.63 -9.82 -10.63
N LYS A 252 16.41 -10.87 -10.91
CA LYS A 252 17.77 -10.74 -11.47
C LYS A 252 17.76 -10.18 -12.89
N SER A 253 16.89 -10.69 -13.75
CA SER A 253 16.79 -10.24 -15.14
C SER A 253 16.31 -8.79 -15.27
N GLU A 254 15.53 -8.32 -14.29
CA GLU A 254 15.01 -6.94 -14.23
C GLU A 254 15.88 -6.02 -13.34
N ASN A 255 17.05 -6.48 -12.88
CA ASN A 255 17.99 -5.75 -12.01
C ASN A 255 17.41 -5.26 -10.68
N MET A 256 16.43 -5.98 -10.15
CA MET A 256 15.79 -5.67 -8.84
C MET A 256 16.24 -6.60 -7.70
N TYR A 257 17.10 -7.59 -7.99
CA TYR A 257 17.51 -8.56 -6.98
C TYR A 257 18.33 -7.93 -5.85
N GLU A 258 19.20 -6.96 -6.16
CA GLU A 258 19.96 -6.22 -5.14
C GLU A 258 19.04 -5.44 -4.21
N LEU A 259 18.03 -4.73 -4.76
CA LEU A 259 17.01 -4.05 -3.97
C LEU A 259 16.26 -5.03 -3.03
N PHE A 260 15.89 -6.20 -3.56
CA PHE A 260 15.25 -7.25 -2.77
C PHE A 260 16.14 -7.73 -1.63
N GLU A 261 17.40 -8.05 -1.94
CA GLU A 261 18.33 -8.68 -1.01
C GLU A 261 18.85 -7.72 0.07
N THR A 262 19.15 -6.46 -0.30
CA THR A 262 19.82 -5.50 0.58
C THR A 262 18.89 -4.53 1.29
N ILE A 263 17.67 -4.36 0.80
CA ILE A 263 16.70 -3.42 1.37
C ILE A 263 15.45 -4.14 1.87
N GLU A 264 14.72 -4.84 0.99
CA GLU A 264 13.38 -5.32 1.36
C GLU A 264 13.43 -6.51 2.33
N MET A 265 14.34 -7.44 2.14
CA MET A 265 14.46 -8.60 3.05
C MET A 265 14.96 -8.21 4.45
N PRO A 266 16.05 -7.43 4.62
CA PRO A 266 16.47 -6.97 5.94
C PRO A 266 15.41 -6.13 6.66
N LEU A 267 14.66 -5.32 5.93
CA LEU A 267 13.61 -4.48 6.49
C LEU A 267 12.50 -5.27 7.19
N ILE A 268 12.25 -6.52 6.80
CA ILE A 268 11.27 -7.40 7.47
C ILE A 268 11.54 -7.45 8.97
N PHE A 269 12.80 -7.66 9.35
CA PHE A 269 13.23 -7.80 10.74
C PHE A 269 13.12 -6.48 11.51
N VAL A 270 13.50 -5.37 10.87
CA VAL A 270 13.35 -4.03 11.45
C VAL A 270 11.87 -3.74 11.75
N LEU A 271 10.98 -3.97 10.80
CA LEU A 271 9.55 -3.73 10.98
C LEU A 271 8.93 -4.67 12.00
N PHE A 272 9.37 -5.92 12.04
CA PHE A 272 8.95 -6.87 13.06
C PHE A 272 9.30 -6.36 14.46
N GLU A 273 10.56 -5.99 14.72
CA GLU A 273 10.98 -5.46 16.03
C GLU A 273 10.24 -4.16 16.38
N MET A 274 10.03 -3.27 15.43
CA MET A 274 9.23 -2.05 15.65
C MET A 274 7.82 -2.38 16.12
N GLN A 275 7.19 -3.39 15.52
CA GLN A 275 5.85 -3.85 15.91
C GLN A 275 5.87 -4.50 17.29
N GLN A 276 6.86 -5.34 17.60
CA GLN A 276 7.02 -5.98 18.90
C GLN A 276 7.29 -4.97 20.02
N GLN A 277 8.14 -3.96 19.76
CA GLN A 277 8.41 -2.91 20.73
C GLN A 277 7.21 -2.00 20.94
N GLY A 278 6.44 -1.67 19.90
CA GLY A 278 5.32 -0.74 19.99
C GLY A 278 5.72 0.64 20.53
N ILE A 279 4.74 1.48 20.81
CA ILE A 279 4.95 2.82 21.38
C ILE A 279 4.10 3.03 22.62
N SER A 280 4.68 3.54 23.72
CA SER A 280 3.97 3.78 24.96
C SER A 280 3.00 4.95 24.83
N VAL A 281 1.83 4.81 25.45
CA VAL A 281 0.75 5.81 25.39
C VAL A 281 0.24 6.12 26.80
N ASP A 282 0.15 7.41 27.12
CA ASP A 282 -0.56 7.88 28.32
C ASP A 282 -2.08 7.76 28.08
N LYS A 283 -2.65 6.63 28.51
CA LYS A 283 -4.08 6.34 28.37
C LYS A 283 -4.96 7.38 29.08
N GLN A 284 -4.53 7.89 30.25
CA GLN A 284 -5.32 8.89 30.99
C GLN A 284 -5.34 10.22 30.24
N ALA A 285 -4.22 10.68 29.75
CA ALA A 285 -4.14 11.89 28.92
C ALA A 285 -5.03 11.79 27.67
N LEU A 286 -5.10 10.60 27.04
CA LEU A 286 -5.95 10.34 25.87
C LEU A 286 -7.44 10.42 26.22
N VAL A 287 -7.86 9.85 27.37
CA VAL A 287 -9.25 9.93 27.87
C VAL A 287 -9.62 11.37 28.19
N ASP A 288 -8.77 12.12 28.86
CA ASP A 288 -9.04 13.51 29.22
C ASP A 288 -9.08 14.41 27.98
N TYR A 289 -8.25 14.14 27.01
CA TYR A 289 -8.32 14.83 25.72
C TYR A 289 -9.63 14.53 24.97
N SER A 290 -10.12 13.29 24.99
CA SER A 290 -11.42 12.91 24.43
C SER A 290 -12.56 13.72 25.06
N LYS A 291 -12.54 13.92 26.38
CA LYS A 291 -13.56 14.74 27.10
C LYS A 291 -13.52 16.21 26.65
N VAL A 292 -12.31 16.78 26.50
CA VAL A 292 -12.14 18.17 26.02
C VAL A 292 -12.71 18.33 24.61
N LEU A 293 -12.42 17.37 23.70
CA LEU A 293 -13.00 17.37 22.37
C LEU A 293 -14.52 17.24 22.39
N GLY A 294 -15.06 16.34 23.22
CA GLY A 294 -16.50 16.14 23.36
C GLY A 294 -17.23 17.42 23.80
N THR A 295 -16.68 18.15 24.77
CA THR A 295 -17.26 19.42 25.22
C THR A 295 -17.31 20.47 24.10
N LYS A 296 -16.22 20.61 23.32
CA LYS A 296 -16.18 21.56 22.19
C LYS A 296 -17.13 21.17 21.06
N ILE A 297 -17.23 19.87 20.77
CA ILE A 297 -18.15 19.33 19.75
C ILE A 297 -19.60 19.67 20.12
N LEU A 298 -20.00 19.47 21.37
CA LEU A 298 -21.36 19.78 21.85
C LEU A 298 -21.70 21.27 21.73
N VAL A 299 -20.73 22.16 21.98
CA VAL A 299 -20.94 23.61 21.81
C VAL A 299 -21.14 23.96 20.34
N LEU A 300 -20.28 23.43 19.44
CA LEU A 300 -20.41 23.67 18.01
C LEU A 300 -21.71 23.09 17.45
N GLU A 301 -22.11 21.91 17.89
CA GLU A 301 -23.35 21.26 17.49
C GLU A 301 -24.56 22.13 17.77
N LYS A 302 -24.64 22.66 19.01
CA LYS A 302 -25.71 23.59 19.39
C LYS A 302 -25.71 24.85 18.53
N GLU A 303 -24.54 25.47 18.31
CA GLU A 303 -24.43 26.67 17.49
C GLU A 303 -24.79 26.44 16.01
N ILE A 304 -24.48 25.24 15.49
CA ILE A 304 -24.86 24.85 14.12
C ILE A 304 -26.38 24.64 14.02
N TYR A 305 -26.99 23.99 15.00
CA TYR A 305 -28.45 23.79 15.03
C TYR A 305 -29.23 25.09 15.15
N GLU A 306 -28.75 26.01 16.01
CA GLU A 306 -29.31 27.34 16.14
C GLU A 306 -29.26 28.10 14.79
N ALA A 307 -28.13 28.01 14.09
CA ALA A 307 -27.97 28.67 12.78
C ALA A 307 -28.79 27.99 11.65
N ALA A 308 -29.01 26.68 11.73
CA ALA A 308 -29.81 25.91 10.78
C ALA A 308 -31.32 26.00 11.04
N GLY A 309 -31.71 26.33 12.29
CA GLY A 309 -33.10 26.38 12.76
C GLY A 309 -33.71 24.99 13.02
N GLU A 310 -32.92 23.92 13.00
CA GLU A 310 -33.33 22.54 13.31
C GLU A 310 -32.13 21.65 13.66
N GLU A 311 -32.40 20.55 14.34
CA GLU A 311 -31.45 19.49 14.59
C GLU A 311 -31.37 18.53 13.39
N PHE A 312 -30.17 18.11 13.04
CA PHE A 312 -29.88 17.18 11.95
C PHE A 312 -28.54 16.48 12.16
N ASN A 313 -28.27 15.39 11.44
CA ASN A 313 -26.95 14.76 11.49
C ASN A 313 -25.94 15.54 10.64
N ILE A 314 -25.07 16.34 11.30
CA ILE A 314 -24.03 17.17 10.69
C ILE A 314 -23.00 16.33 9.92
N ASN A 315 -22.78 15.07 10.34
CA ASN A 315 -21.88 14.14 9.67
C ASN A 315 -22.53 13.44 8.46
N SER A 316 -23.83 13.59 8.25
CA SER A 316 -24.52 13.07 7.06
C SER A 316 -24.37 14.03 5.88
N PRO A 317 -23.61 13.69 4.81
CA PRO A 317 -23.49 14.56 3.65
C PRO A 317 -24.84 14.91 3.00
N LYS A 318 -25.79 13.95 3.04
CA LYS A 318 -27.13 14.12 2.48
C LYS A 318 -27.93 15.15 3.24
N GLN A 319 -28.02 15.03 4.57
CA GLN A 319 -28.77 15.96 5.41
C GLN A 319 -28.12 17.35 5.39
N LEU A 320 -26.82 17.43 5.58
CA LEU A 320 -26.08 18.68 5.52
C LEU A 320 -26.25 19.39 4.18
N GLY A 321 -26.23 18.65 3.07
CA GLY A 321 -26.43 19.24 1.74
C GLY A 321 -27.81 19.90 1.57
N VAL A 322 -28.86 19.27 2.09
CA VAL A 322 -30.23 19.84 2.10
C VAL A 322 -30.27 21.12 2.94
N ILE A 323 -29.68 21.09 4.15
CA ILE A 323 -29.64 22.27 5.04
C ILE A 323 -28.94 23.45 4.38
N LEU A 324 -27.72 23.24 3.83
CA LEU A 324 -26.91 24.33 3.29
C LEU A 324 -27.49 24.89 1.97
N PHE A 325 -27.86 24.01 1.05
CA PHE A 325 -28.17 24.42 -0.33
C PHE A 325 -29.67 24.60 -0.61
N GLU A 326 -30.55 23.92 0.11
CA GLU A 326 -32.01 24.06 -0.08
C GLU A 326 -32.64 24.95 0.98
N LYS A 327 -32.28 24.80 2.26
CA LYS A 327 -32.89 25.56 3.36
C LYS A 327 -32.25 26.93 3.56
N LEU A 328 -30.91 26.96 3.66
CA LEU A 328 -30.15 28.21 3.83
C LEU A 328 -29.84 28.90 2.50
N GLY A 329 -30.17 28.29 1.35
CA GLY A 329 -30.06 28.88 0.03
C GLY A 329 -28.63 29.26 -0.41
N MET A 330 -27.61 28.56 0.11
CA MET A 330 -26.22 28.89 -0.24
C MET A 330 -25.91 28.61 -1.72
N PRO A 331 -25.07 29.45 -2.37
CA PRO A 331 -24.76 29.28 -3.78
C PRO A 331 -23.82 28.10 -4.04
N ASN A 332 -23.67 27.75 -5.35
CA ASN A 332 -22.67 26.79 -5.83
C ASN A 332 -22.81 25.33 -5.31
N GLY A 333 -24.01 24.89 -4.98
CA GLY A 333 -24.28 23.51 -4.60
C GLY A 333 -23.99 22.55 -5.76
N LYS A 334 -22.82 21.89 -5.74
CA LYS A 334 -22.45 20.87 -6.73
C LYS A 334 -23.25 19.59 -6.50
N LYS A 335 -24.18 19.28 -7.39
CA LYS A 335 -24.97 18.04 -7.33
C LYS A 335 -24.12 16.82 -7.75
N THR A 336 -24.24 15.75 -6.98
CA THR A 336 -23.71 14.42 -7.25
C THR A 336 -24.85 13.42 -7.45
N LYS A 337 -24.55 12.18 -7.80
CA LYS A 337 -25.58 11.11 -7.91
C LYS A 337 -26.35 10.87 -6.60
N SER A 338 -25.76 11.18 -5.45
CA SER A 338 -26.31 10.94 -4.10
C SER A 338 -26.81 12.21 -3.41
N GLY A 339 -26.82 13.38 -4.07
CA GLY A 339 -27.21 14.67 -3.51
C GLY A 339 -26.16 15.77 -3.69
N TYR A 340 -26.17 16.79 -2.82
CA TYR A 340 -25.18 17.84 -2.87
C TYR A 340 -23.83 17.39 -2.30
N SER A 341 -22.74 17.83 -2.93
CA SER A 341 -21.40 17.62 -2.37
C SER A 341 -21.19 18.53 -1.15
N THR A 342 -20.82 17.94 -0.04
CA THR A 342 -20.39 18.64 1.18
C THR A 342 -18.92 18.29 1.51
N ALA A 343 -18.11 18.01 0.49
CA ALA A 343 -16.69 17.80 0.62
C ALA A 343 -15.98 19.06 1.13
N ALA A 344 -14.84 18.90 1.79
CA ALA A 344 -14.14 20.01 2.45
C ALA A 344 -13.82 21.15 1.47
N ASP A 345 -13.35 20.81 0.26
CA ASP A 345 -13.03 21.79 -0.80
C ASP A 345 -14.23 22.65 -1.27
N VAL A 346 -15.45 22.11 -1.13
CA VAL A 346 -16.69 22.84 -1.43
C VAL A 346 -17.06 23.75 -0.27
N LEU A 347 -16.95 23.24 0.97
CA LEU A 347 -17.30 24.00 2.17
C LEU A 347 -16.28 25.10 2.46
N GLU A 348 -14.99 24.88 2.25
CA GLU A 348 -13.93 25.88 2.43
C GLU A 348 -14.13 27.12 1.56
N LYS A 349 -14.71 26.96 0.36
CA LYS A 349 -15.04 28.09 -0.52
C LYS A 349 -16.23 28.93 -0.02
N LEU A 350 -17.10 28.35 0.78
CA LEU A 350 -18.27 29.01 1.36
C LEU A 350 -17.97 29.60 2.76
N ALA A 351 -16.97 29.05 3.44
CA ALA A 351 -16.65 29.41 4.82
C ALA A 351 -16.38 30.93 5.05
N PRO A 352 -15.72 31.67 4.12
CA PRO A 352 -15.51 33.12 4.31
C PRO A 352 -16.80 33.92 4.38
N ASP A 353 -17.82 33.53 3.61
CA ASP A 353 -19.08 34.25 3.50
C ASP A 353 -20.18 33.76 4.47
N TYR A 354 -20.01 32.52 4.97
CA TYR A 354 -21.02 31.84 5.80
C TYR A 354 -20.43 31.30 7.10
N PRO A 355 -20.52 32.00 8.23
CA PRO A 355 -19.94 31.58 9.51
C PRO A 355 -20.35 30.19 9.98
N VAL A 356 -21.59 29.76 9.70
CA VAL A 356 -22.06 28.41 10.03
C VAL A 356 -21.24 27.31 9.30
N VAL A 357 -20.75 27.59 8.10
CA VAL A 357 -19.93 26.64 7.33
C VAL A 357 -18.55 26.46 7.99
N SER A 358 -17.96 27.55 8.50
CA SER A 358 -16.73 27.47 9.29
C SER A 358 -16.90 26.61 10.54
N LYS A 359 -18.03 26.76 11.26
CA LYS A 359 -18.37 25.91 12.43
C LYS A 359 -18.57 24.44 12.04
N ILE A 360 -19.20 24.17 10.89
CA ILE A 360 -19.38 22.80 10.38
C ILE A 360 -18.03 22.16 10.04
N LEU A 361 -17.12 22.90 9.41
CA LEU A 361 -15.77 22.41 9.13
C LEU A 361 -15.02 22.08 10.42
N GLU A 362 -15.06 22.97 11.40
CA GLU A 362 -14.46 22.75 12.73
C GLU A 362 -15.10 21.57 13.46
N TYR A 363 -16.43 21.46 13.48
CA TYR A 363 -17.15 20.33 14.06
C TYR A 363 -16.68 19.00 13.46
N ARG A 364 -16.62 18.91 12.13
CA ARG A 364 -16.17 17.70 11.42
C ARG A 364 -14.72 17.35 11.73
N GLN A 365 -13.85 18.35 11.83
CA GLN A 365 -12.45 18.15 12.20
C GLN A 365 -12.33 17.62 13.64
N LEU A 366 -13.01 18.23 14.61
CA LEU A 366 -12.99 17.79 16.01
C LEU A 366 -13.65 16.42 16.20
N SER A 367 -14.76 16.15 15.49
CA SER A 367 -15.43 14.84 15.51
C SER A 367 -14.51 13.74 14.96
N LYS A 368 -13.76 14.01 13.89
CA LYS A 368 -12.77 13.07 13.36
C LYS A 368 -11.60 12.87 14.32
N LEU A 369 -11.08 13.95 14.94
CA LEU A 369 -10.03 13.85 15.96
C LEU A 369 -10.48 13.00 17.14
N LYS A 370 -11.71 13.20 17.62
CA LYS A 370 -12.25 12.42 18.72
C LYS A 370 -12.44 10.95 18.34
N SER A 371 -13.20 10.66 17.27
CA SER A 371 -13.58 9.29 16.92
C SER A 371 -12.38 8.45 16.43
N THR A 372 -11.49 9.02 15.61
CA THR A 372 -10.39 8.26 14.99
C THR A 372 -9.18 8.16 15.90
N TYR A 373 -8.86 9.25 16.63
CA TYR A 373 -7.62 9.28 17.40
C TYR A 373 -7.87 9.20 18.91
N ALA A 374 -8.70 10.07 19.51
CA ALA A 374 -8.86 10.06 20.95
C ALA A 374 -9.56 8.78 21.47
N ASP A 375 -10.69 8.40 20.87
CA ASP A 375 -11.42 7.19 21.23
C ASP A 375 -10.86 5.96 20.49
N GLY A 376 -10.53 6.11 19.20
CA GLY A 376 -10.07 5.02 18.36
C GLY A 376 -8.75 4.42 18.84
N LEU A 377 -7.74 5.24 19.17
CA LEU A 377 -6.44 4.73 19.65
C LEU A 377 -6.54 3.97 20.96
N THR A 378 -7.52 4.31 21.81
CA THR A 378 -7.70 3.62 23.10
C THR A 378 -7.94 2.12 22.93
N GLN A 379 -8.53 1.70 21.82
CA GLN A 379 -8.84 0.29 21.52
C GLN A 379 -7.60 -0.54 21.16
N TYR A 380 -6.51 0.13 20.77
CA TYR A 380 -5.26 -0.50 20.38
C TYR A 380 -4.20 -0.51 21.48
N ILE A 381 -4.54 0.03 22.67
CA ILE A 381 -3.60 0.02 23.80
C ILE A 381 -3.65 -1.38 24.44
N SER A 382 -2.54 -2.10 24.31
CA SER A 382 -2.35 -3.43 24.88
C SER A 382 -2.15 -3.38 26.41
N GLU A 383 -2.09 -4.54 27.07
CA GLU A 383 -1.94 -4.67 28.52
C GLU A 383 -0.66 -4.04 29.05
N ASP A 384 0.39 -4.01 28.25
CA ASP A 384 1.68 -3.36 28.56
C ASP A 384 1.65 -1.81 28.45
N GLY A 385 0.49 -1.23 28.11
CA GLY A 385 0.32 0.21 27.94
C GLY A 385 0.86 0.77 26.61
N ARG A 386 1.08 -0.08 25.62
CA ARG A 386 1.67 0.30 24.33
C ARG A 386 0.70 0.04 23.18
N ILE A 387 0.93 0.70 22.06
CA ILE A 387 0.28 0.43 20.80
C ILE A 387 1.27 -0.30 19.89
N HIS A 388 0.90 -1.49 19.44
CA HIS A 388 1.65 -2.34 18.51
C HIS A 388 0.96 -2.26 17.14
N GLY A 389 1.30 -1.20 16.38
CA GLY A 389 0.73 -1.02 15.03
C GLY A 389 1.38 -1.94 14.01
N THR A 390 0.73 -2.14 12.88
CA THR A 390 1.24 -2.94 11.77
C THR A 390 1.87 -2.03 10.71
N PHE A 391 3.07 -2.38 10.25
CA PHE A 391 3.79 -1.72 9.16
C PHE A 391 3.85 -2.62 7.94
N ASN A 392 3.29 -2.18 6.81
CA ASN A 392 3.16 -2.97 5.60
C ASN A 392 4.15 -2.50 4.52
N GLN A 393 4.90 -3.45 3.93
CA GLN A 393 5.84 -3.19 2.85
C GLN A 393 5.20 -3.26 1.45
N THR A 394 4.10 -4.00 1.29
CA THR A 394 3.55 -4.41 -0.01
C THR A 394 2.28 -3.64 -0.44
N ILE A 395 1.91 -2.57 0.28
CA ILE A 395 0.64 -1.83 0.01
C ILE A 395 0.84 -0.66 -0.95
N THR A 396 1.94 0.08 -0.81
CA THR A 396 2.14 1.28 -1.63
C THR A 396 2.93 0.93 -2.89
N ALA A 397 2.49 1.42 -4.03
CA ALA A 397 3.21 1.18 -5.27
C ALA A 397 4.49 2.02 -5.46
N THR A 398 4.84 2.88 -4.48
CA THR A 398 6.04 3.72 -4.50
C THR A 398 7.17 3.20 -3.60
N GLY A 399 6.97 2.09 -2.91
CA GLY A 399 7.93 1.56 -1.94
C GLY A 399 7.81 2.18 -0.53
N ARG A 400 6.96 3.17 -0.31
CA ARG A 400 6.71 3.70 1.04
C ARG A 400 6.10 2.63 1.94
N ILE A 401 6.45 2.63 3.21
CA ILE A 401 5.81 1.81 4.24
C ILE A 401 4.46 2.42 4.56
N SER A 402 3.41 1.60 4.70
CA SER A 402 2.13 2.04 5.22
C SER A 402 1.90 1.51 6.63
N SER A 403 1.09 2.22 7.43
CA SER A 403 0.75 1.85 8.80
C SER A 403 -0.74 1.57 8.92
N THR A 404 -1.09 0.45 9.58
CA THR A 404 -2.47 0.06 9.89
C THR A 404 -2.56 -0.43 11.35
N ASP A 405 -3.73 -0.52 11.87
CA ASP A 405 -4.09 -1.12 13.16
C ASP A 405 -3.27 -0.62 14.38
N PRO A 406 -3.20 0.70 14.60
CA PRO A 406 -3.84 1.81 13.89
C PRO A 406 -2.91 2.49 12.87
N ASN A 407 -3.46 3.34 11.99
CA ASN A 407 -2.63 4.16 11.10
C ASN A 407 -2.02 5.33 11.88
N LEU A 408 -0.78 5.16 12.34
CA LEU A 408 -0.02 6.16 13.09
C LEU A 408 0.58 7.27 12.21
N GLN A 409 0.67 7.06 10.89
CA GLN A 409 1.26 8.03 9.96
C GLN A 409 0.35 9.23 9.68
N ASN A 410 -0.96 9.10 9.95
CA ASN A 410 -1.95 10.13 9.67
C ASN A 410 -2.34 10.97 10.89
N ILE A 411 -1.57 10.94 11.99
CA ILE A 411 -1.83 11.77 13.17
C ILE A 411 -1.64 13.25 12.80
N PRO A 412 -2.66 14.11 12.99
CA PRO A 412 -2.60 15.50 12.55
C PRO A 412 -1.50 16.30 13.24
N ILE A 413 -0.83 17.19 12.48
CA ILE A 413 0.26 18.05 12.99
C ILE A 413 -0.02 19.55 12.79
N ARG A 414 -0.88 19.91 11.84
CA ARG A 414 -1.08 21.32 11.46
C ARG A 414 -1.97 22.08 12.44
N MET A 415 -2.92 21.42 13.06
CA MET A 415 -3.88 22.03 13.98
C MET A 415 -3.39 21.92 15.43
N GLU A 416 -3.60 22.93 16.24
CA GLU A 416 -3.25 22.91 17.67
C GLU A 416 -3.91 21.74 18.42
N MET A 417 -5.19 21.49 18.13
CA MET A 417 -5.90 20.34 18.69
C MET A 417 -5.32 19.02 18.17
N GLY A 418 -4.86 18.93 16.91
CA GLY A 418 -4.17 17.76 16.38
C GLY A 418 -2.81 17.52 17.03
N LYS A 419 -2.03 18.58 17.29
CA LYS A 419 -0.75 18.49 18.00
C LYS A 419 -0.89 17.93 19.42
N ALA A 420 -2.01 18.21 20.10
CA ALA A 420 -2.26 17.72 21.45
C ALA A 420 -2.31 16.17 21.53
N ILE A 421 -2.79 15.49 20.48
CA ILE A 421 -2.77 14.03 20.39
C ILE A 421 -1.34 13.47 20.43
N ARG A 422 -0.37 14.15 19.80
CA ARG A 422 1.01 13.67 19.79
C ARG A 422 1.64 13.63 21.18
N LYS A 423 1.14 14.44 22.13
CA LYS A 423 1.64 14.49 23.51
C LYS A 423 1.28 13.26 24.34
N VAL A 424 0.30 12.46 23.90
CA VAL A 424 -0.06 11.23 24.60
C VAL A 424 0.94 10.10 24.35
N PHE A 425 1.74 10.19 23.30
CA PHE A 425 2.85 9.26 23.07
C PHE A 425 4.03 9.68 23.94
N VAL A 426 4.46 8.77 24.78
CA VAL A 426 5.51 9.01 25.79
C VAL A 426 6.64 7.99 25.62
N PRO A 427 7.88 8.32 25.95
CA PRO A 427 8.95 7.34 25.94
C PRO A 427 8.77 6.35 27.11
N LYS A 428 9.33 5.16 26.99
CA LYS A 428 9.43 4.18 28.08
C LYS A 428 10.24 4.80 29.23
N ASN A 429 9.94 4.42 30.48
CA ASN A 429 10.69 4.90 31.65
C ASN A 429 12.20 4.67 31.48
N GLY A 430 12.99 5.74 31.67
CA GLY A 430 14.44 5.71 31.49
C GLY A 430 14.91 5.92 30.06
N PHE A 431 14.00 6.13 29.11
CA PHE A 431 14.29 6.39 27.68
C PHE A 431 13.87 7.81 27.30
N VAL A 432 14.35 8.26 26.16
CA VAL A 432 13.96 9.52 25.51
C VAL A 432 13.58 9.24 24.06
N PHE A 433 12.76 10.10 23.46
CA PHE A 433 12.56 10.09 22.02
C PHE A 433 13.79 10.71 21.34
N LEU A 434 14.29 10.03 20.30
CA LEU A 434 15.21 10.58 19.33
C LEU A 434 14.44 10.75 18.02
N ASP A 435 14.35 12.00 17.55
CA ASP A 435 13.71 12.34 16.26
C ASP A 435 14.80 12.76 15.28
N ALA A 436 14.90 12.07 14.16
CA ALA A 436 15.81 12.38 13.08
C ALA A 436 15.05 12.35 11.75
N ASP A 437 15.02 13.48 11.04
CA ASP A 437 14.33 13.65 9.77
C ASP A 437 15.26 14.15 8.68
N TYR A 438 15.10 13.61 7.48
CA TYR A 438 15.78 14.10 6.30
C TYR A 438 15.17 15.41 5.82
N SER A 439 15.93 16.49 5.91
CA SER A 439 15.50 17.78 5.41
C SER A 439 15.30 17.76 3.90
N GLN A 440 14.03 17.83 3.45
CA GLN A 440 13.64 17.99 2.05
C GLN A 440 14.22 16.92 1.11
N ILE A 441 14.19 15.66 1.53
CA ILE A 441 14.81 14.53 0.82
C ILE A 441 14.43 14.47 -0.66
N GLU A 442 13.17 14.67 -1.01
CA GLU A 442 12.69 14.59 -2.40
C GLU A 442 13.32 15.68 -3.29
N LEU A 443 13.49 16.89 -2.78
CA LEU A 443 14.16 17.97 -3.51
C LEU A 443 15.67 17.74 -3.67
N ARG A 444 16.32 17.13 -2.66
CA ARG A 444 17.73 16.71 -2.77
C ARG A 444 17.93 15.62 -3.79
N ILE A 445 17.01 14.66 -3.85
CA ILE A 445 17.00 13.61 -4.87
C ILE A 445 16.77 14.21 -6.26
N LEU A 446 15.83 15.14 -6.40
CA LEU A 446 15.62 15.86 -7.65
C LEU A 446 16.91 16.59 -8.10
N ALA A 447 17.58 17.30 -7.19
CA ALA A 447 18.84 17.97 -7.48
C ALA A 447 19.91 17.01 -7.98
N HIS A 448 20.08 15.88 -7.29
CA HIS A 448 21.05 14.84 -7.62
C HIS A 448 20.74 14.18 -8.97
N MET A 449 19.51 13.70 -9.16
CA MET A 449 19.11 12.98 -10.38
C MET A 449 19.10 13.88 -11.63
N SER A 450 18.72 15.15 -11.47
CA SER A 450 18.73 16.11 -12.59
C SER A 450 20.13 16.64 -12.92
N GLY A 451 21.07 16.56 -11.95
CA GLY A 451 22.40 17.17 -12.08
C GLY A 451 22.35 18.70 -12.12
N ASP A 452 21.31 19.35 -11.60
CA ASP A 452 21.17 20.79 -11.62
C ASP A 452 22.18 21.47 -10.65
N GLU A 453 23.21 22.08 -11.21
CA GLU A 453 24.31 22.67 -10.43
C GLU A 453 23.85 23.73 -9.45
N LYS A 454 22.89 24.57 -9.83
CA LYS A 454 22.36 25.64 -8.95
C LYS A 454 21.65 25.08 -7.73
N LEU A 455 20.86 24.02 -7.95
CA LEU A 455 20.14 23.38 -6.87
C LEU A 455 21.10 22.61 -5.93
N ILE A 456 22.10 21.95 -6.51
CA ILE A 456 23.16 21.25 -5.76
C ILE A 456 23.96 22.24 -4.92
N GLU A 457 24.38 23.37 -5.50
CA GLU A 457 25.13 24.41 -4.80
C GLU A 457 24.32 25.03 -3.65
N ALA A 458 23.01 25.30 -3.87
CA ALA A 458 22.13 25.81 -2.84
C ALA A 458 22.03 24.85 -1.63
N TYR A 459 22.02 23.54 -1.86
CA TYR A 459 22.04 22.55 -0.78
C TYR A 459 23.41 22.43 -0.10
N ASN A 460 24.50 22.53 -0.84
CA ASN A 460 25.86 22.44 -0.29
C ASN A 460 26.20 23.67 0.56
N SER A 461 25.66 24.86 0.22
CA SER A 461 25.81 26.08 1.00
C SER A 461 24.90 26.20 2.21
N SER A 462 24.10 25.15 2.51
CA SER A 462 23.10 25.15 3.58
C SER A 462 22.07 26.31 3.50
N ALA A 463 21.85 26.83 2.29
CA ALA A 463 20.87 27.90 2.05
C ALA A 463 19.42 27.39 2.23
N ASP A 464 18.52 28.30 2.60
CA ASP A 464 17.07 28.01 2.53
C ASP A 464 16.65 27.85 1.07
N ILE A 465 16.47 26.62 0.63
CA ILE A 465 16.18 26.28 -0.77
C ILE A 465 14.93 26.99 -1.30
N HIS A 466 13.91 27.19 -0.45
CA HIS A 466 12.70 27.88 -0.89
C HIS A 466 12.94 29.39 -1.05
N ARG A 467 13.79 29.96 -0.22
CA ARG A 467 14.24 31.36 -0.37
C ARG A 467 15.15 31.51 -1.57
N ALA A 468 16.08 30.59 -1.78
CA ALA A 468 16.96 30.57 -2.97
C ALA A 468 16.15 30.42 -4.28
N THR A 469 15.17 29.50 -4.31
CA THR A 469 14.27 29.38 -5.46
C THR A 469 13.45 30.65 -5.68
N ALA A 470 12.94 31.28 -4.61
CA ALA A 470 12.21 32.54 -4.71
C ALA A 470 13.07 33.66 -5.32
N ALA A 471 14.29 33.83 -4.83
CA ALA A 471 15.23 34.81 -5.38
C ALA A 471 15.45 34.60 -6.91
N GLN A 472 15.64 33.37 -7.35
CA GLN A 472 15.81 33.02 -8.75
C GLN A 472 14.54 33.28 -9.59
N VAL A 473 13.38 32.80 -9.11
CA VAL A 473 12.11 32.87 -9.84
C VAL A 473 11.56 34.30 -9.92
N PHE A 474 11.74 35.10 -8.85
CA PHE A 474 11.27 36.49 -8.80
C PHE A 474 12.32 37.49 -9.23
N GLY A 475 13.58 37.07 -9.40
CA GLY A 475 14.67 37.94 -9.81
C GLY A 475 15.03 39.02 -8.76
N VAL A 476 14.95 38.69 -7.48
CA VAL A 476 15.26 39.57 -6.34
C VAL A 476 16.47 39.04 -5.56
N PRO A 477 17.24 39.91 -4.89
CA PRO A 477 18.29 39.46 -3.97
C PRO A 477 17.74 38.53 -2.87
N LEU A 478 18.59 37.61 -2.37
CA LEU A 478 18.19 36.61 -1.39
C LEU A 478 17.63 37.20 -0.09
N ASP A 479 18.20 38.32 0.34
CA ASP A 479 17.82 39.07 1.55
C ASP A 479 16.53 39.88 1.37
N GLU A 480 16.14 40.20 0.15
CA GLU A 480 14.91 40.92 -0.18
C GLU A 480 13.71 39.99 -0.43
N VAL A 481 13.89 38.64 -0.42
CA VAL A 481 12.81 37.69 -0.59
C VAL A 481 11.80 37.81 0.54
N THR A 482 10.55 38.10 0.20
CA THR A 482 9.44 38.17 1.15
C THR A 482 8.98 36.77 1.59
N ASP A 483 8.31 36.67 2.75
CA ASP A 483 7.75 35.42 3.24
C ASP A 483 6.67 34.85 2.29
N GLU A 484 5.95 35.70 1.58
CA GLU A 484 4.99 35.31 0.56
C GLU A 484 5.69 34.68 -0.65
N GLN A 485 6.73 35.30 -1.18
CA GLN A 485 7.52 34.77 -2.27
C GLN A 485 8.16 33.42 -1.90
N ARG A 486 8.68 33.31 -0.67
CA ARG A 486 9.23 32.06 -0.14
C ARG A 486 8.17 30.96 -0.06
N ARG A 487 6.95 31.31 0.42
CA ARG A 487 5.81 30.37 0.49
C ARG A 487 5.38 29.92 -0.92
N ASN A 488 5.31 30.84 -1.88
CA ASN A 488 4.95 30.54 -3.26
C ASN A 488 6.03 29.64 -3.91
N ALA A 489 7.31 29.94 -3.71
CA ALA A 489 8.40 29.09 -4.19
C ALA A 489 8.36 27.69 -3.56
N LYS A 490 8.00 27.58 -2.28
CA LYS A 490 7.80 26.27 -1.64
C LYS A 490 6.72 25.46 -2.32
N ALA A 491 5.57 26.06 -2.63
CA ALA A 491 4.48 25.38 -3.32
C ALA A 491 4.90 24.96 -4.75
N VAL A 492 5.65 25.80 -5.46
CA VAL A 492 6.18 25.47 -6.79
C VAL A 492 7.19 24.32 -6.70
N ASN A 493 8.16 24.36 -5.78
CA ASN A 493 9.16 23.32 -5.59
C ASN A 493 8.52 21.93 -5.38
N PHE A 494 7.53 21.85 -4.50
CA PHE A 494 6.78 20.60 -4.30
C PHE A 494 5.88 20.27 -5.50
N GLY A 495 5.21 21.30 -6.06
CA GLY A 495 4.34 21.12 -7.23
C GLY A 495 5.06 20.51 -8.43
N ILE A 496 6.31 20.88 -8.68
CA ILE A 496 7.12 20.32 -9.77
C ILE A 496 7.34 18.82 -9.58
N ILE A 497 7.74 18.38 -8.37
CA ILE A 497 7.96 16.95 -8.07
C ILE A 497 6.68 16.12 -8.26
N TYR A 498 5.53 16.71 -7.88
CA TYR A 498 4.23 16.02 -8.00
C TYR A 498 3.55 16.22 -9.37
N GLY A 499 4.21 16.84 -10.33
CA GLY A 499 3.66 17.11 -11.66
C GLY A 499 2.40 17.99 -11.62
N MET A 500 2.38 18.98 -10.71
CA MET A 500 1.23 19.87 -10.51
C MET A 500 1.00 20.75 -11.73
N SER A 501 -0.25 20.82 -12.19
CA SER A 501 -0.64 21.73 -13.26
C SER A 501 -0.78 23.16 -12.77
N SER A 502 -0.75 24.15 -13.70
CA SER A 502 -1.04 25.56 -13.38
C SER A 502 -2.42 25.75 -12.72
N PHE A 503 -3.37 24.84 -12.98
CA PHE A 503 -4.67 24.85 -12.28
C PHE A 503 -4.50 24.42 -10.81
N GLY A 504 -3.79 23.33 -10.53
CA GLY A 504 -3.52 22.90 -9.15
C GLY A 504 -2.79 23.98 -8.36
N LEU A 505 -1.70 24.54 -8.91
CA LEU A 505 -0.94 25.60 -8.28
C LEU A 505 -1.77 26.87 -8.02
N SER A 506 -2.67 27.24 -8.94
CA SER A 506 -3.55 28.39 -8.77
C SER A 506 -4.53 28.22 -7.59
N GLN A 507 -5.00 26.97 -7.35
CA GLN A 507 -5.84 26.69 -6.19
C GLN A 507 -5.05 26.72 -4.88
N ASP A 508 -3.85 26.12 -4.87
CA ASP A 508 -3.00 26.07 -3.66
C ASP A 508 -2.57 27.46 -3.18
N LEU A 509 -2.25 28.35 -4.11
CA LEU A 509 -1.77 29.71 -3.82
C LEU A 509 -2.89 30.75 -3.80
N SER A 510 -4.13 30.40 -4.18
CA SER A 510 -5.24 31.34 -4.35
C SER A 510 -4.92 32.48 -5.31
N ILE A 511 -4.20 32.19 -6.40
CA ILE A 511 -3.82 33.13 -7.47
C ILE A 511 -4.52 32.76 -8.78
N SER A 512 -4.44 33.66 -9.79
CA SER A 512 -4.97 33.34 -11.11
C SER A 512 -4.21 32.21 -11.80
N ARG A 513 -4.88 31.45 -12.66
CA ARG A 513 -4.23 30.39 -13.45
C ARG A 513 -3.10 30.93 -14.36
N LYS A 514 -3.20 32.20 -14.78
CA LYS A 514 -2.18 32.85 -15.58
C LYS A 514 -0.91 33.08 -14.76
N GLU A 515 -1.02 33.63 -13.55
CA GLU A 515 0.10 33.83 -12.62
C GLU A 515 0.76 32.49 -12.23
N ALA A 516 -0.06 31.46 -11.93
CA ALA A 516 0.47 30.13 -11.62
C ALA A 516 1.27 29.55 -12.81
N LYS A 517 0.81 29.78 -14.05
CA LYS A 517 1.52 29.35 -15.27
C LYS A 517 2.85 30.10 -15.40
N GLU A 518 2.83 31.43 -15.20
CA GLU A 518 4.05 32.25 -15.24
C GLU A 518 5.07 31.84 -14.16
N TYR A 519 4.63 31.44 -12.96
CA TYR A 519 5.53 30.92 -11.92
C TYR A 519 6.21 29.62 -12.34
N ILE A 520 5.48 28.68 -12.92
CA ILE A 520 6.03 27.42 -13.44
C ILE A 520 7.02 27.68 -14.58
N GLU A 521 6.68 28.59 -15.50
CA GLU A 521 7.54 28.95 -16.63
C GLU A 521 8.85 29.61 -16.14
N ARG A 522 8.79 30.54 -15.20
CA ARG A 522 9.97 31.16 -14.58
C ARG A 522 10.83 30.15 -13.83
N TYR A 523 10.21 29.22 -13.11
CA TYR A 523 10.93 28.15 -12.43
C TYR A 523 11.76 27.32 -13.43
N PHE A 524 11.15 26.85 -14.50
CA PHE A 524 11.85 26.08 -15.51
C PHE A 524 12.85 26.90 -16.33
N ALA A 525 12.65 28.20 -16.49
CA ALA A 525 13.65 29.09 -17.07
C ALA A 525 14.88 29.26 -16.16
N SER A 526 14.68 29.27 -14.83
CA SER A 526 15.75 29.33 -13.85
C SER A 526 16.50 28.01 -13.69
N TYR A 527 15.79 26.88 -13.86
CA TYR A 527 16.29 25.52 -13.70
C TYR A 527 16.04 24.66 -14.97
N PRO A 528 16.66 24.95 -16.10
CA PRO A 528 16.38 24.27 -17.38
C PRO A 528 16.76 22.78 -17.36
N THR A 529 17.76 22.40 -16.56
CA THR A 529 18.21 21.01 -16.40
C THR A 529 17.12 20.17 -15.73
N ILE A 530 16.41 20.73 -14.75
CA ILE A 530 15.25 20.06 -14.10
C ILE A 530 14.14 19.83 -15.13
N LYS A 531 13.86 20.82 -15.99
CA LYS A 531 12.85 20.66 -17.05
C LYS A 531 13.19 19.51 -17.99
N THR A 532 14.44 19.48 -18.46
CA THR A 532 14.92 18.40 -19.35
C THR A 532 14.84 17.05 -18.69
N PHE A 533 15.21 16.95 -17.41
CA PHE A 533 15.14 15.73 -16.63
C PHE A 533 13.69 15.21 -16.50
N ILE A 534 12.76 16.08 -16.10
CA ILE A 534 11.35 15.71 -15.92
C ILE A 534 10.70 15.28 -17.25
N ASP A 535 10.96 16.01 -18.34
CA ASP A 535 10.49 15.63 -19.67
C ASP A 535 11.08 14.28 -20.10
N GLY A 536 12.33 14.02 -19.75
CA GLY A 536 13.02 12.74 -19.96
C GLY A 536 12.32 11.59 -19.22
N LEU A 537 11.97 11.77 -17.93
CA LEU A 537 11.23 10.76 -17.16
C LEU A 537 9.90 10.38 -17.82
N VAL A 538 9.16 11.38 -18.32
CA VAL A 538 7.88 11.15 -19.02
C VAL A 538 8.12 10.43 -20.36
N SER A 539 9.16 10.82 -21.11
CA SER A 539 9.50 10.18 -22.39
C SER A 539 9.88 8.72 -22.19
N ASP A 540 10.75 8.44 -21.22
CA ASP A 540 11.20 7.09 -20.86
C ASP A 540 10.03 6.21 -20.44
N ALA A 541 9.13 6.75 -19.61
CA ALA A 541 7.95 6.01 -19.19
C ALA A 541 6.99 5.72 -20.34
N LYS A 542 6.85 6.62 -21.32
CA LYS A 542 6.05 6.38 -22.53
C LYS A 542 6.63 5.25 -23.38
N GLU A 543 7.95 5.15 -23.47
CA GLU A 543 8.63 4.10 -24.19
C GLU A 543 8.56 2.77 -23.45
N LYS A 544 9.03 2.74 -22.21
CA LYS A 544 9.20 1.52 -21.39
C LYS A 544 7.89 1.01 -20.79
N GLY A 545 6.93 1.89 -20.47
CA GLY A 545 5.70 1.57 -19.73
C GLY A 545 5.85 1.60 -18.21
N TYR A 546 7.03 1.94 -17.70
CA TYR A 546 7.33 2.02 -16.26
C TYR A 546 8.37 3.10 -15.98
N SER A 547 8.54 3.45 -14.71
CA SER A 547 9.66 4.25 -14.20
C SER A 547 10.46 3.49 -13.15
N LEU A 548 11.72 3.94 -12.91
CA LEU A 548 12.68 3.33 -11.99
C LEU A 548 13.18 4.33 -10.96
N THR A 549 13.42 3.87 -9.74
CA THR A 549 14.21 4.60 -8.73
C THR A 549 15.71 4.44 -8.97
N MET A 550 16.54 5.15 -8.20
CA MET A 550 18.01 4.96 -8.21
C MET A 550 18.44 3.56 -7.76
N TYR A 551 17.57 2.84 -7.03
CA TYR A 551 17.79 1.46 -6.59
C TYR A 551 17.07 0.43 -7.46
N ASN A 552 16.66 0.80 -8.68
CA ASN A 552 15.96 -0.03 -9.66
C ASN A 552 14.56 -0.49 -9.21
N ARG A 553 13.93 0.12 -8.19
CA ARG A 553 12.53 -0.14 -7.89
C ARG A 553 11.67 0.27 -9.07
N ARG A 554 10.90 -0.67 -9.59
CA ARG A 554 10.05 -0.48 -10.74
C ARG A 554 8.64 -0.05 -10.34
N ARG A 555 8.11 0.92 -11.08
CA ARG A 555 6.70 1.33 -11.03
C ARG A 555 6.08 1.24 -12.41
N GLU A 556 5.19 0.29 -12.64
CA GLU A 556 4.42 0.19 -13.88
C GLU A 556 3.41 1.34 -13.99
N ILE A 557 3.23 1.85 -15.21
CA ILE A 557 2.36 3.00 -15.51
C ILE A 557 1.51 2.68 -16.75
N PRO A 558 0.53 1.78 -16.65
CA PRO A 558 -0.31 1.42 -17.79
C PRO A 558 -1.11 2.61 -18.35
N GLU A 559 -1.43 3.59 -17.49
CA GLU A 559 -2.17 4.79 -17.86
C GLU A 559 -1.43 5.70 -18.83
N ILE A 560 -0.08 5.62 -18.90
CA ILE A 560 0.76 6.52 -19.73
C ILE A 560 0.46 6.39 -21.22
N LYS A 561 -0.02 5.21 -21.65
CA LYS A 561 -0.39 4.90 -23.04
C LYS A 561 -1.89 5.00 -23.30
N SER A 562 -2.70 5.45 -22.33
CA SER A 562 -4.14 5.56 -22.47
C SER A 562 -4.53 6.61 -23.51
N SER A 563 -5.55 6.31 -24.33
CA SER A 563 -6.19 7.27 -25.21
C SER A 563 -6.99 8.34 -24.45
N ASN A 564 -7.42 8.02 -23.22
CA ASN A 564 -8.12 8.96 -22.35
C ASN A 564 -7.13 9.99 -21.78
N PHE A 565 -7.39 11.27 -22.07
CA PHE A 565 -6.54 12.38 -21.63
C PHE A 565 -6.33 12.42 -20.11
N MET A 566 -7.38 12.19 -19.32
CA MET A 566 -7.30 12.24 -17.84
C MET A 566 -6.40 11.13 -17.29
N GLN A 567 -6.54 9.90 -17.81
CA GLN A 567 -5.71 8.76 -17.42
C GLN A 567 -4.27 8.99 -17.86
N ARG A 568 -4.04 9.41 -19.09
CA ARG A 568 -2.69 9.70 -19.60
C ARG A 568 -2.01 10.80 -18.79
N SER A 569 -2.71 11.88 -18.48
CA SER A 569 -2.19 12.96 -17.64
C SER A 569 -1.90 12.50 -16.20
N PHE A 570 -2.68 11.54 -15.67
CA PHE A 570 -2.34 10.88 -14.41
C PHE A 570 -1.05 10.06 -14.54
N GLY A 571 -0.91 9.25 -15.59
CA GLY A 571 0.30 8.46 -15.86
C GLY A 571 1.55 9.34 -16.00
N GLU A 572 1.45 10.49 -16.65
CA GLU A 572 2.56 11.46 -16.75
C GLU A 572 2.99 11.98 -15.38
N ARG A 573 2.05 12.31 -14.50
CA ARG A 573 2.38 12.71 -13.10
C ARG A 573 3.03 11.58 -12.32
N VAL A 574 2.55 10.35 -12.47
CA VAL A 574 3.18 9.18 -11.83
C VAL A 574 4.61 9.01 -12.33
N ALA A 575 4.86 9.16 -13.64
CA ALA A 575 6.19 9.06 -14.22
C ALA A 575 7.19 10.09 -13.67
N MET A 576 6.74 11.31 -13.40
CA MET A 576 7.56 12.37 -12.80
C MET A 576 7.85 12.10 -11.31
N ASN A 577 6.85 11.65 -10.56
CA ASN A 577 6.92 11.53 -9.11
C ASN A 577 7.57 10.23 -8.63
N ALA A 578 7.23 9.08 -9.24
CA ALA A 578 7.61 7.77 -8.73
C ALA A 578 9.13 7.56 -8.59
N PRO A 579 10.00 8.01 -9.51
CA PRO A 579 11.46 7.88 -9.34
C PRO A 579 11.98 8.62 -8.11
N ILE A 580 11.47 9.82 -7.86
CA ILE A 580 11.92 10.68 -6.75
C ILE A 580 11.38 10.16 -5.43
N GLN A 581 10.08 9.94 -5.34
CA GLN A 581 9.41 9.48 -4.12
C GLN A 581 9.84 8.05 -3.73
N GLY A 582 10.01 7.17 -4.72
CA GLY A 582 10.48 5.81 -4.50
C GLY A 582 11.94 5.78 -4.03
N THR A 583 12.81 6.59 -4.63
CA THR A 583 14.20 6.72 -4.16
C THR A 583 14.26 7.23 -2.71
N ALA A 584 13.41 8.19 -2.36
CA ALA A 584 13.30 8.67 -0.97
C ALA A 584 12.89 7.53 -0.01
N ALA A 585 11.94 6.70 -0.42
CA ALA A 585 11.52 5.54 0.36
C ALA A 585 12.66 4.52 0.53
N ASP A 586 13.42 4.25 -0.53
CA ASP A 586 14.56 3.31 -0.49
C ASP A 586 15.67 3.82 0.45
N ILE A 587 16.00 5.12 0.40
CA ILE A 587 16.99 5.74 1.30
C ILE A 587 16.54 5.66 2.76
N ILE A 588 15.25 5.91 3.06
CA ILE A 588 14.72 5.82 4.42
C ILE A 588 14.78 4.37 4.91
N LYS A 589 14.44 3.38 4.08
CA LYS A 589 14.55 1.96 4.41
C LYS A 589 15.98 1.55 4.75
N LEU A 590 16.95 1.99 3.95
CA LEU A 590 18.38 1.78 4.25
C LEU A 590 18.80 2.42 5.58
N ALA A 591 18.32 3.64 5.84
CA ALA A 591 18.61 4.29 7.12
C ALA A 591 18.00 3.51 8.29
N MET A 592 16.79 2.99 8.16
CA MET A 592 16.14 2.14 9.19
C MET A 592 16.96 0.86 9.44
N ILE A 593 17.43 0.20 8.39
CA ILE A 593 18.27 -1.00 8.50
C ILE A 593 19.61 -0.67 9.19
N ASN A 594 20.22 0.45 8.86
CA ASN A 594 21.51 0.86 9.44
C ASN A 594 21.40 1.33 10.90
N VAL A 595 20.23 1.79 11.33
CA VAL A 595 19.98 2.21 12.73
C VAL A 595 19.66 0.99 13.59
N TYR A 596 19.02 -0.02 13.02
CA TYR A 596 18.72 -1.29 13.67
C TYR A 596 19.99 -2.12 13.94
#